data_21560055f704bf97f0e22e0d36a572ce
#
_entry.id   21560055f704bf97f0e22e0d36a572ce
#
_cell.length_a   1.000
_cell.length_b   1.000
_cell.length_c   1.000
_cell.angle_alpha   90.00
_cell.angle_beta   90.00
_cell.angle_gamma   90.00
#
_symmetry.space_group_name_H-M   'P 1'
#
loop_
_entity.id
_entity.type
_entity.pdbx_description
1 polymer ?
#
loop_
_entity_poly.entity_id
_entity_poly.type
_entity_poly.pdbx_seq_one_letter_code
_entity_poly.pdbx_strand_id
1 'polypeptide(L)'
;MKLEGQVRIPSGCAISAVISREGRRMTGEDIIRSMVPMHDRSNGLGGGFAAYGIYPEHREEYAFHIFFDDNTTRRECEAMLKEGFELVDAELIPIRIIPEITDIPHIWRYFVRPLNSVLARLQLDEKEFVARTVM
;
A
#
# COMPACT_ATOMS: atom_id res chain seq x y z
N MET A 1 2.49 28.39 -41.29
CA MET A 1 1.98 27.07 -40.90
C MET A 1 2.59 26.75 -39.52
N LYS A 2 1.84 26.94 -38.42
CA LYS A 2 2.29 26.53 -37.10
C LYS A 2 2.20 25.00 -37.08
N LEU A 3 3.31 24.32 -36.98
CA LEU A 3 3.34 22.90 -36.64
C LEU A 3 2.75 22.80 -35.22
N GLU A 4 1.56 22.29 -35.08
CA GLU A 4 1.03 21.86 -33.82
C GLU A 4 2.06 20.88 -33.24
N GLY A 5 2.61 21.26 -32.07
CA GLY A 5 3.59 20.45 -31.40
C GLY A 5 2.98 19.08 -31.14
N GLN A 6 3.62 18.06 -31.67
CA GLN A 6 3.33 16.69 -31.26
C GLN A 6 3.43 16.65 -29.74
N VAL A 7 2.31 16.44 -29.08
CA VAL A 7 2.29 16.14 -27.65
C VAL A 7 3.06 14.84 -27.49
N ARG A 8 4.33 14.97 -27.14
CA ARG A 8 5.16 13.82 -26.83
C ARG A 8 4.66 13.27 -25.51
N ILE A 9 3.82 12.26 -25.56
CA ILE A 9 3.49 11.48 -24.39
C ILE A 9 4.76 10.74 -24.00
N PRO A 10 5.42 11.08 -22.89
CA PRO A 10 6.60 10.35 -22.47
C PRO A 10 6.22 8.90 -22.25
N SER A 11 6.80 8.00 -22.99
CA SER A 11 6.66 6.56 -22.76
C SER A 11 7.84 6.13 -21.90
N GLY A 12 7.60 5.90 -20.63
CA GLY A 12 8.66 5.43 -19.77
C GLY A 12 8.24 5.41 -18.31
N CYS A 13 8.87 4.52 -17.56
CA CYS A 13 8.76 4.44 -16.11
C CYS A 13 10.11 4.73 -15.49
N ALA A 14 10.11 5.32 -14.30
CA ALA A 14 11.31 5.50 -13.50
C ALA A 14 11.10 4.78 -12.17
N ILE A 15 12.11 4.05 -11.72
CA ILE A 15 12.13 3.37 -10.43
C ILE A 15 13.40 3.79 -9.72
N SER A 16 13.25 4.15 -8.45
CA SER A 16 14.37 4.34 -7.53
C SER A 16 14.18 3.45 -6.31
N ALA A 17 15.26 2.90 -5.78
CA ALA A 17 15.23 2.08 -4.59
C ALA A 17 16.43 2.39 -3.70
N VAL A 18 16.20 2.38 -2.39
CA VAL A 18 17.24 2.56 -1.37
C VAL A 18 17.13 1.42 -0.37
N ILE A 19 18.24 0.72 -0.13
CA ILE A 19 18.32 -0.41 0.80
C ILE A 19 19.46 -0.17 1.78
N SER A 20 19.16 -0.20 3.08
CA SER A 20 20.19 -0.19 4.10
C SER A 20 20.76 -1.61 4.28
N ARG A 21 22.05 -1.79 4.01
CA ARG A 21 22.75 -3.07 4.26
C ARG A 21 22.96 -3.37 5.74
N GLU A 22 22.88 -2.34 6.57
CA GLU A 22 23.10 -2.42 8.02
C GLU A 22 21.77 -2.39 8.80
N GLY A 23 20.63 -2.47 8.12
CA GLY A 23 19.32 -2.40 8.74
C GLY A 23 18.98 -1.03 9.37
N ARG A 24 19.70 0.05 8.99
CA ARG A 24 19.40 1.39 9.50
C ARG A 24 18.06 1.88 8.98
N ARG A 25 17.30 2.50 9.85
CA ARG A 25 16.08 3.21 9.47
C ARG A 25 16.43 4.47 8.69
N MET A 26 15.66 4.73 7.67
CA MET A 26 15.78 5.90 6.80
C MET A 26 14.44 6.62 6.74
N THR A 27 14.47 7.94 6.60
CA THR A 27 13.28 8.71 6.27
C THR A 27 12.91 8.51 4.80
N GLY A 28 11.66 8.79 4.43
CA GLY A 28 11.24 8.77 3.02
C GLY A 28 11.86 9.87 2.16
N GLU A 29 12.57 10.84 2.76
CA GLU A 29 13.13 11.99 2.03
C GLU A 29 14.16 11.59 0.98
N ASP A 30 15.01 10.61 1.27
CA ASP A 30 16.07 10.20 0.35
C ASP A 30 15.47 9.58 -0.92
N ILE A 31 14.45 8.75 -0.77
CA ILE A 31 13.76 8.15 -1.91
C ILE A 31 12.97 9.19 -2.70
N ILE A 32 12.33 10.15 -2.02
CA ILE A 32 11.63 11.26 -2.67
C ILE A 32 12.60 12.10 -3.48
N ARG A 33 13.74 12.50 -2.90
CA ARG A 33 14.79 13.26 -3.60
C ARG A 33 15.32 12.52 -4.83
N SER A 34 15.48 11.22 -4.74
CA SER A 34 15.97 10.41 -5.87
C SER A 34 14.96 10.36 -7.03
N MET A 35 13.66 10.54 -6.75
CA MET A 35 12.61 10.57 -7.75
C MET A 35 12.42 11.92 -8.43
N VAL A 36 12.81 13.03 -7.78
CA VAL A 36 12.67 14.38 -8.37
C VAL A 36 13.28 14.49 -9.78
N PRO A 37 14.54 14.09 -10.02
CA PRO A 37 15.14 14.17 -11.37
C PRO A 37 14.53 13.19 -12.38
N MET A 38 13.68 12.28 -11.93
CA MET A 38 13.00 11.31 -12.79
C MET A 38 11.67 11.84 -13.37
N HIS A 39 11.27 13.05 -13.00
CA HIS A 39 10.02 13.68 -13.45
C HIS A 39 9.87 13.66 -14.99
N ASP A 40 10.92 13.98 -15.71
CA ASP A 40 10.91 14.02 -17.19
C ASP A 40 10.75 12.64 -17.85
N ARG A 41 10.88 11.58 -17.09
CA ARG A 41 10.68 10.19 -17.53
C ARG A 41 9.28 9.66 -17.23
N SER A 42 8.51 10.38 -16.43
CA SER A 42 7.15 10.01 -16.07
C SER A 42 6.18 10.40 -17.19
N ASN A 43 5.22 9.53 -17.47
CA ASN A 43 4.09 9.87 -18.35
C ASN A 43 2.96 10.61 -17.63
N GLY A 44 3.09 10.84 -16.32
CA GLY A 44 2.08 11.50 -15.50
C GLY A 44 0.83 10.67 -15.18
N LEU A 45 0.77 9.40 -15.57
CA LEU A 45 -0.42 8.57 -15.40
C LEU A 45 -0.49 7.88 -14.03
N GLY A 46 0.59 7.87 -13.27
CA GLY A 46 0.58 7.30 -11.94
C GLY A 46 1.95 7.25 -11.30
N GLY A 47 1.94 6.97 -10.02
CA GLY A 47 3.15 6.79 -9.23
C GLY A 47 2.85 5.92 -8.02
N GLY A 48 3.88 5.38 -7.40
CA GLY A 48 3.75 4.56 -6.22
C GLY A 48 4.95 4.70 -5.30
N PHE A 49 4.74 4.35 -4.05
CA PHE A 49 5.75 4.30 -3.02
C PHE A 49 5.60 2.99 -2.25
N ALA A 50 6.71 2.31 -2.03
CA ALA A 50 6.75 1.12 -1.20
C ALA A 50 7.84 1.29 -0.13
N ALA A 51 7.56 0.83 1.07
CA ALA A 51 8.50 0.88 2.17
C ALA A 51 8.41 -0.40 3.00
N TYR A 52 9.56 -0.83 3.54
CA TYR A 52 9.68 -1.99 4.41
C TYR A 52 10.02 -1.54 5.83
N GLY A 53 9.51 -2.28 6.83
CA GLY A 53 9.82 -2.03 8.23
C GLY A 53 9.27 -0.70 8.77
N ILE A 54 8.22 -0.18 8.17
CA ILE A 54 7.58 1.08 8.61
C ILE A 54 6.76 0.92 9.89
N TYR A 55 6.42 -0.32 10.26
CA TYR A 55 5.66 -0.66 11.46
C TYR A 55 6.50 -1.55 12.40
N PRO A 56 7.46 -0.99 13.13
CA PRO A 56 8.39 -1.78 13.94
C PRO A 56 7.72 -2.50 15.12
N GLU A 57 6.59 -2.01 15.56
CA GLU A 57 5.82 -2.58 16.67
C GLU A 57 4.89 -3.71 16.20
N HIS A 58 4.66 -3.77 14.89
CA HIS A 58 3.84 -4.77 14.20
C HIS A 58 4.63 -5.67 13.25
N ARG A 59 5.90 -5.95 13.59
CA ARG A 59 6.79 -6.73 12.71
C ARG A 59 6.40 -8.20 12.55
N GLU A 60 5.58 -8.72 13.47
CA GLU A 60 5.08 -10.09 13.47
C GLU A 60 3.68 -10.20 12.87
N GLU A 61 3.09 -9.07 12.45
CA GLU A 61 1.76 -9.00 11.85
C GLU A 61 1.86 -8.67 10.36
N TYR A 62 0.82 -9.05 9.63
CA TYR A 62 0.59 -8.57 8.28
C TYR A 62 -0.17 -7.25 8.32
N ALA A 63 0.29 -6.26 7.59
CA ALA A 63 -0.37 -4.97 7.47
C ALA A 63 -1.22 -4.93 6.19
N PHE A 64 -2.53 -4.86 6.33
CA PHE A 64 -3.45 -4.70 5.22
C PHE A 64 -3.89 -3.24 5.12
N HIS A 65 -3.68 -2.63 3.95
CA HIS A 65 -4.21 -1.32 3.63
C HIS A 65 -5.41 -1.50 2.71
N ILE A 66 -6.59 -1.14 3.19
CA ILE A 66 -7.85 -1.38 2.46
C ILE A 66 -8.56 -0.06 2.23
N PHE A 67 -9.02 0.15 1.01
CA PHE A 67 -9.85 1.28 0.62
C PHE A 67 -11.31 0.89 0.73
N PHE A 68 -12.11 1.76 1.34
CA PHE A 68 -13.55 1.57 1.47
C PHE A 68 -14.29 2.79 0.95
N ASP A 69 -15.38 2.56 0.25
CA ASP A 69 -16.28 3.63 -0.19
C ASP A 69 -17.11 4.15 0.98
N ASP A 70 -17.47 3.26 1.90
CA ASP A 70 -18.29 3.60 3.06
C ASP A 70 -18.01 2.72 4.30
N ASN A 71 -18.66 3.09 5.43
CA ASN A 71 -18.53 2.35 6.67
C ASN A 71 -19.27 1.00 6.67
N THR A 72 -20.25 0.78 5.80
CA THR A 72 -20.98 -0.49 5.73
C THR A 72 -20.07 -1.55 5.13
N THR A 73 -19.49 -1.25 3.98
CA THR A 73 -18.50 -2.10 3.30
C THR A 73 -17.31 -2.41 4.21
N ARG A 74 -16.85 -1.42 4.99
CA ARG A 74 -15.80 -1.65 5.97
C ARG A 74 -16.18 -2.70 7.01
N ARG A 75 -17.37 -2.61 7.61
CA ARG A 75 -17.83 -3.56 8.62
C ARG A 75 -17.98 -4.98 8.08
N GLU A 76 -18.47 -5.09 6.86
CA GLU A 76 -18.59 -6.39 6.17
C GLU A 76 -17.21 -7.00 5.93
N CYS A 77 -16.25 -6.21 5.46
CA CYS A 77 -14.87 -6.65 5.29
C CYS A 77 -14.22 -7.06 6.62
N GLU A 78 -14.41 -6.27 7.69
CA GLU A 78 -13.90 -6.62 9.01
C GLU A 78 -14.50 -7.94 9.54
N ALA A 79 -15.78 -8.18 9.30
CA ALA A 79 -16.41 -9.45 9.67
C ALA A 79 -15.78 -10.63 8.91
N MET A 80 -15.57 -10.47 7.61
CA MET A 80 -14.91 -11.47 6.78
C MET A 80 -13.45 -11.71 7.22
N LEU A 81 -12.69 -10.65 7.51
CA LEU A 81 -11.31 -10.78 7.98
C LEU A 81 -11.24 -11.58 9.29
N LYS A 82 -12.17 -11.36 10.23
CA LYS A 82 -12.23 -12.07 11.51
C LYS A 82 -12.48 -13.58 11.38
N GLU A 83 -12.97 -14.03 10.26
CA GLU A 83 -13.13 -15.48 10.00
C GLU A 83 -11.78 -16.20 9.80
N GLY A 84 -10.78 -15.47 9.31
CA GLY A 84 -9.46 -16.03 8.99
C GLY A 84 -8.31 -15.46 9.81
N PHE A 85 -8.51 -14.31 10.43
CA PHE A 85 -7.46 -13.55 11.11
C PHE A 85 -7.88 -13.07 12.51
N GLU A 86 -6.91 -12.99 13.39
CA GLU A 86 -6.96 -12.14 14.56
C GLU A 86 -6.68 -10.69 14.13
N LEU A 87 -7.58 -9.76 14.39
CA LEU A 87 -7.34 -8.32 14.22
C LEU A 87 -6.62 -7.81 15.47
N VAL A 88 -5.31 -7.53 15.33
CA VAL A 88 -4.48 -7.06 16.45
C VAL A 88 -4.70 -5.57 16.66
N ASP A 89 -4.72 -4.79 15.57
CA ASP A 89 -5.00 -3.35 15.61
C ASP A 89 -5.64 -2.90 14.30
N ALA A 90 -6.37 -1.77 14.35
CA ALA A 90 -7.02 -1.17 13.20
C ALA A 90 -7.09 0.35 13.35
N GLU A 91 -6.63 1.06 12.34
CA GLU A 91 -6.64 2.53 12.36
C GLU A 91 -6.99 3.14 10.99
N LEU A 92 -7.64 4.28 11.04
CA LEU A 92 -7.86 5.11 9.84
C LEU A 92 -6.53 5.77 9.45
N ILE A 93 -6.10 5.58 8.21
CA ILE A 93 -4.89 6.24 7.72
C ILE A 93 -5.17 7.72 7.50
N PRO A 94 -4.39 8.64 8.11
CA PRO A 94 -4.55 10.06 7.88
C PRO A 94 -4.30 10.40 6.41
N ILE A 95 -5.22 11.13 5.80
CA ILE A 95 -5.12 11.58 4.43
C ILE A 95 -4.98 13.10 4.38
N ARG A 96 -4.27 13.59 3.36
CA ARG A 96 -4.26 15.00 3.04
C ARG A 96 -5.38 15.31 2.05
N ILE A 97 -6.27 16.21 2.43
CA ILE A 97 -7.33 16.67 1.53
C ILE A 97 -6.71 17.54 0.44
N ILE A 98 -6.94 17.17 -0.80
CA ILE A 98 -6.52 17.90 -2.00
C ILE A 98 -7.80 18.29 -2.74
N PRO A 99 -8.06 19.56 -3.03
CA PRO A 99 -9.33 20.04 -3.62
C PRO A 99 -9.68 19.39 -4.96
N GLU A 100 -8.67 18.95 -5.70
CA GLU A 100 -8.81 18.31 -7.00
C GLU A 100 -9.29 16.86 -6.91
N ILE A 101 -9.25 16.25 -5.72
CA ILE A 101 -9.73 14.89 -5.47
C ILE A 101 -11.05 14.99 -4.71
N THR A 102 -12.15 14.74 -5.41
CA THR A 102 -13.52 14.91 -4.88
C THR A 102 -14.08 13.63 -4.27
N ASP A 103 -13.60 12.48 -4.70
CA ASP A 103 -14.05 11.17 -4.23
C ASP A 103 -12.90 10.50 -3.47
N ILE A 104 -12.86 10.75 -2.17
CA ILE A 104 -11.77 10.32 -1.30
C ILE A 104 -12.21 9.06 -0.56
N PRO A 105 -11.59 7.90 -0.81
CA PRO A 105 -11.91 6.67 -0.10
C PRO A 105 -11.47 6.74 1.37
N HIS A 106 -12.15 5.99 2.21
CA HIS A 106 -11.69 5.74 3.58
C HIS A 106 -10.60 4.67 3.56
N ILE A 107 -9.37 5.07 3.86
CA ILE A 107 -8.21 4.15 3.85
C ILE A 107 -7.97 3.67 5.26
N TRP A 108 -8.13 2.37 5.49
CA TRP A 108 -7.86 1.75 6.78
C TRP A 108 -6.64 0.85 6.72
N ARG A 109 -5.92 0.81 7.82
CA ARG A 109 -4.82 -0.10 8.05
C ARG A 109 -5.20 -1.07 9.15
N TYR A 110 -5.04 -2.36 8.86
CA TYR A 110 -5.27 -3.46 9.79
C TYR A 110 -3.98 -4.21 10.01
N PHE A 111 -3.65 -4.49 11.27
CA PHE A 111 -2.59 -5.41 11.63
C PHE A 111 -3.21 -6.73 12.03
N VAL A 112 -2.87 -7.78 11.31
CA VAL A 112 -3.56 -9.07 11.42
C VAL A 112 -2.59 -10.23 11.56
N ARG A 113 -3.02 -11.29 12.25
CA ARG A 113 -2.36 -12.59 12.30
C ARG A 113 -3.31 -13.66 11.78
N PRO A 114 -2.88 -14.56 10.88
CA PRO A 114 -3.68 -15.72 10.50
C PRO A 114 -4.03 -16.57 11.71
N LEU A 115 -5.27 -17.06 11.76
CA LEU A 115 -5.69 -17.98 12.81
C LEU A 115 -5.11 -19.37 12.58
N ASN A 116 -4.38 -19.91 13.55
CA ASN A 116 -3.77 -21.25 13.48
C ASN A 116 -4.81 -22.35 13.17
N SER A 117 -6.02 -22.24 13.70
CA SER A 117 -7.11 -23.16 13.42
C SER A 117 -7.52 -23.17 11.95
N VAL A 118 -7.47 -22.02 11.29
CA VAL A 118 -7.78 -21.88 9.87
C VAL A 118 -6.64 -22.44 9.02
N LEU A 119 -5.40 -22.11 9.35
CA LEU A 119 -4.22 -22.65 8.66
C LEU A 119 -4.18 -24.18 8.71
N ALA A 120 -4.41 -24.75 9.90
CA ALA A 120 -4.46 -26.20 10.08
C ALA A 120 -5.61 -26.86 9.28
N ARG A 121 -6.79 -26.25 9.27
CA ARG A 121 -7.95 -26.74 8.52
C ARG A 121 -7.72 -26.74 7.02
N LEU A 122 -7.07 -25.67 6.51
CA LEU A 122 -6.82 -25.49 5.08
C LEU A 122 -5.50 -26.15 4.63
N GLN A 123 -4.66 -26.60 5.56
CA GLN A 123 -3.34 -27.14 5.29
C GLN A 123 -2.43 -26.16 4.50
N LEU A 124 -2.52 -24.87 4.85
CA LEU A 124 -1.74 -23.78 4.24
C LEU A 124 -0.72 -23.23 5.22
N ASP A 125 0.40 -22.74 4.69
CA ASP A 125 1.28 -21.86 5.46
C ASP A 125 0.71 -20.43 5.51
N GLU A 126 1.22 -19.61 6.42
CA GLU A 126 0.74 -18.23 6.62
C GLU A 126 0.83 -17.39 5.36
N LYS A 127 1.95 -17.46 4.64
CA LYS A 127 2.20 -16.62 3.46
C LYS A 127 1.26 -16.98 2.32
N GLU A 128 1.05 -18.28 2.13
CA GLU A 128 0.12 -18.77 1.12
C GLU A 128 -1.32 -18.38 1.45
N PHE A 129 -1.72 -18.51 2.72
CA PHE A 129 -3.04 -18.10 3.17
C PHE A 129 -3.27 -16.61 2.97
N VAL A 130 -2.33 -15.76 3.40
CA VAL A 130 -2.40 -14.31 3.21
C VAL A 130 -2.46 -13.95 1.72
N ALA A 131 -1.61 -14.54 0.89
CA ALA A 131 -1.61 -14.30 -0.55
C ALA A 131 -2.96 -14.64 -1.19
N ARG A 132 -3.58 -15.76 -0.81
CA ARG A 132 -4.92 -16.15 -1.30
C ARG A 132 -6.05 -15.25 -0.83
N THR A 133 -5.89 -14.60 0.33
CA THR A 133 -6.91 -13.68 0.86
C THR A 133 -6.92 -12.34 0.12
N VAL A 134 -5.75 -11.88 -0.37
CA VAL A 134 -5.60 -10.55 -1.01
C VAL A 134 -5.63 -10.60 -2.54
N MET A 135 -5.62 -11.77 -3.15
CA MET A 135 -5.76 -11.97 -4.60
C MET A 135 -7.21 -12.24 -5.00
#